data_054d2fb0c9da09f242977da0193b9a26
#
_entry.id   054d2fb0c9da09f242977da0193b9a26
#
_cell.length_a   1.000
_cell.length_b   1.000
_cell.length_c   1.000
_cell.angle_alpha   90.00
_cell.angle_beta   90.00
_cell.angle_gamma   90.00
#
_symmetry.space_group_name_H-M   'P 1'
#
loop_
_entity.id
_entity.type
_entity.pdbx_description
1 polymer ?
#
loop_
_entity_poly.entity_id
_entity_poly.type
_entity_poly.pdbx_seq_one_letter_code
_entity_poly.pdbx_strand_id
1 'polypeptide(L)'
;IYGYQSDDGIEHFSNVPNDPRYRLLLSDRLAPATAALRQPRGIFALPYEQRPFHQAITAASRSSGVDAALLHAVISVESGYKESAVSAKGATGLMQLMPATARRYGLSRLDDPAANVRAGAHYLRDLLVRFDNDLTLALAAYNAGENAVLRHGRRIPPYGETQRYVPLVLAHYERISGRPRR
;
A
#
# COMPACT_ATOMS: atom_id res chain seq x y z
N ILE A 1 10.03 19.57 -4.07
CA ILE A 1 9.72 19.00 -5.40
C ILE A 1 9.60 20.16 -6.38
N TYR A 2 10.25 20.05 -7.51
CA TYR A 2 10.18 21.00 -8.61
C TYR A 2 9.34 20.39 -9.74
N GLY A 3 8.63 21.23 -10.50
CA GLY A 3 7.88 20.80 -11.66
C GLY A 3 7.83 21.87 -12.75
N TYR A 4 7.63 21.44 -13.98
CA TYR A 4 7.25 22.30 -15.11
C TYR A 4 6.36 21.52 -16.07
N GLN A 5 5.64 22.24 -16.91
CA GLN A 5 4.87 21.67 -18.02
C GLN A 5 5.62 21.94 -19.32
N SER A 6 5.88 20.91 -20.11
CA SER A 6 6.48 21.04 -21.44
C SER A 6 5.47 21.55 -22.48
N ASP A 7 5.95 22.00 -23.64
CA ASP A 7 5.13 22.61 -24.69
C ASP A 7 4.08 21.64 -25.28
N ASP A 8 4.27 20.34 -25.13
CA ASP A 8 3.33 19.28 -25.50
C ASP A 8 2.32 18.95 -24.38
N GLY A 9 2.34 19.73 -23.28
CA GLY A 9 1.40 19.60 -22.18
C GLY A 9 1.74 18.55 -21.11
N ILE A 10 2.92 17.91 -21.23
CA ILE A 10 3.36 16.90 -20.27
C ILE A 10 3.91 17.57 -19.00
N GLU A 11 3.45 17.12 -17.83
CA GLU A 11 3.95 17.59 -16.54
C GLU A 11 5.18 16.78 -16.09
N HIS A 12 6.26 17.49 -15.81
CA HIS A 12 7.54 16.94 -15.34
C HIS A 12 7.75 17.28 -13.87
N PHE A 13 8.12 16.29 -13.05
CA PHE A 13 8.43 16.47 -11.63
C PHE A 13 9.81 15.92 -11.29
N SER A 14 10.57 16.67 -10.49
CA SER A 14 11.91 16.26 -10.04
C SER A 14 12.18 16.78 -8.63
N ASN A 15 12.99 16.05 -7.88
CA ASN A 15 13.58 16.52 -6.63
C ASN A 15 14.93 17.24 -6.87
N VAL A 16 15.51 17.06 -8.05
CA VAL A 16 16.75 17.72 -8.50
C VAL A 16 16.48 18.40 -9.83
N PRO A 17 16.22 19.72 -9.86
CA PRO A 17 15.94 20.45 -11.10
C PRO A 17 17.22 20.54 -11.93
N ASN A 18 17.19 19.92 -13.09
CA ASN A 18 18.29 19.92 -14.08
C ASN A 18 17.93 20.72 -15.35
N ASP A 19 16.81 21.43 -15.35
CA ASP A 19 16.31 22.23 -16.46
C ASP A 19 15.81 23.60 -15.89
N PRO A 20 16.12 24.75 -16.51
CA PRO A 20 15.74 26.07 -16.01
C PRO A 20 14.23 26.31 -15.96
N ARG A 21 13.43 25.49 -16.62
CA ARG A 21 11.96 25.56 -16.57
C ARG A 21 11.37 25.03 -15.28
N TYR A 22 12.13 24.22 -14.50
CA TYR A 22 11.64 23.71 -13.22
C TYR A 22 11.38 24.83 -12.23
N ARG A 23 10.17 24.91 -11.74
CA ARG A 23 9.76 25.82 -10.65
C ARG A 23 9.56 25.02 -9.37
N LEU A 24 9.95 25.61 -8.24
CA LEU A 24 9.73 25.01 -6.92
C LEU A 24 8.22 24.96 -6.63
N LEU A 25 7.65 23.76 -6.59
CA LEU A 25 6.24 23.52 -6.26
C LEU A 25 6.03 23.27 -4.77
N LEU A 26 7.01 22.62 -4.12
CA LEU A 26 7.00 22.29 -2.69
C LEU A 26 8.42 22.48 -2.15
N SER A 27 8.59 23.41 -1.21
CA SER A 27 9.82 23.50 -0.41
C SER A 27 9.74 22.56 0.79
N ASP A 28 10.88 21.97 1.20
CA ASP A 28 11.02 21.16 2.43
C ASP A 28 10.86 21.96 3.73
N ARG A 29 10.43 23.21 3.67
CA ARG A 29 9.89 23.83 4.86
C ARG A 29 8.58 23.12 5.14
N LEU A 30 8.60 22.28 6.16
CA LEU A 30 7.47 21.68 6.83
C LEU A 30 6.33 22.70 6.94
N ALA A 31 5.57 22.86 5.86
CA ALA A 31 4.19 23.27 6.04
C ALA A 31 3.58 22.14 6.88
N PRO A 32 2.90 22.45 7.99
CA PRO A 32 2.20 21.42 8.73
C PRO A 32 1.38 20.63 7.73
N ALA A 33 1.42 19.30 7.81
CA ALA A 33 0.72 18.38 6.92
C ALA A 33 -0.82 18.48 7.11
N THR A 34 -1.31 19.70 7.11
CA THR A 34 -2.70 20.12 6.96
C THR A 34 -2.98 20.59 5.54
N ALA A 35 -2.18 20.13 4.56
CA ALA A 35 -2.67 20.12 3.18
C ALA A 35 -3.95 19.30 3.24
N ALA A 36 -5.08 19.98 3.16
CA ALA A 36 -6.42 19.46 3.32
C ALA A 36 -6.49 18.07 2.70
N LEU A 37 -6.43 17.03 3.54
CA LEU A 37 -6.75 15.69 3.14
C LEU A 37 -8.13 15.83 2.53
N ARG A 38 -8.21 15.78 1.19
CA ARG A 38 -9.49 15.78 0.50
C ARG A 38 -10.33 14.77 1.23
N GLN A 39 -11.45 15.23 1.79
CA GLN A 39 -12.32 14.36 2.56
C GLN A 39 -12.56 13.09 1.75
N PRO A 40 -12.35 11.91 2.33
CA PRO A 40 -12.52 10.67 1.60
C PRO A 40 -13.92 10.63 1.01
N ARG A 41 -14.04 10.22 -0.25
CA ARG A 41 -15.32 10.12 -0.98
C ARG A 41 -15.63 8.65 -1.24
N GLY A 42 -16.90 8.35 -1.41
CA GLY A 42 -17.36 6.97 -1.69
C GLY A 42 -17.03 6.01 -0.55
N ILE A 43 -16.61 4.80 -0.88
CA ILE A 43 -16.32 3.74 0.10
C ILE A 43 -15.27 4.12 1.15
N PHE A 44 -14.35 5.03 0.83
CA PHE A 44 -13.32 5.48 1.74
C PHE A 44 -13.82 6.46 2.82
N ALA A 45 -15.02 7.03 2.65
CA ALA A 45 -15.69 7.84 3.66
C ALA A 45 -16.42 6.98 4.70
N LEU A 46 -16.69 5.70 4.38
CA LEU A 46 -17.35 4.79 5.30
C LEU A 46 -16.41 4.36 6.43
N PRO A 47 -16.92 4.14 7.65
CA PRO A 47 -16.23 3.35 8.66
C PRO A 47 -15.76 2.02 8.05
N TYR A 48 -14.59 1.53 8.44
CA TYR A 48 -14.02 0.35 7.76
C TYR A 48 -14.88 -0.91 7.95
N GLU A 49 -15.66 -0.98 9.03
CA GLU A 49 -16.63 -2.04 9.31
C GLU A 49 -17.77 -2.11 8.28
N GLN A 50 -18.06 -0.99 7.60
CA GLN A 50 -19.10 -0.89 6.59
C GLN A 50 -18.58 -0.99 5.16
N ARG A 51 -17.25 -1.15 5.00
CA ARG A 51 -16.64 -1.29 3.68
C ARG A 51 -16.88 -2.68 3.09
N PRO A 52 -16.85 -2.81 1.74
CA PRO A 52 -16.95 -4.12 1.09
C PRO A 52 -15.98 -5.14 1.68
N PHE A 53 -16.38 -6.40 1.67
CA PHE A 53 -15.55 -7.54 2.13
C PHE A 53 -15.17 -7.53 3.61
N HIS A 54 -15.78 -6.67 4.45
CA HIS A 54 -15.42 -6.59 5.88
C HIS A 54 -15.47 -7.95 6.59
N GLN A 55 -16.48 -8.78 6.31
CA GLN A 55 -16.60 -10.12 6.92
C GLN A 55 -15.42 -11.02 6.53
N ALA A 56 -15.02 -11.05 5.25
CA ALA A 56 -13.87 -11.81 4.78
C ALA A 56 -12.56 -11.30 5.38
N ILE A 57 -12.41 -9.97 5.48
CA ILE A 57 -11.24 -9.32 6.08
C ILE A 57 -11.15 -9.64 7.58
N THR A 58 -12.27 -9.59 8.31
CA THR A 58 -12.31 -9.95 9.73
C THR A 58 -11.98 -11.43 9.95
N ALA A 59 -12.48 -12.32 9.10
CA ALA A 59 -12.15 -13.74 9.16
C ALA A 59 -10.65 -13.99 8.90
N ALA A 60 -10.07 -13.32 7.90
CA ALA A 60 -8.65 -13.39 7.59
C ALA A 60 -7.78 -12.79 8.73
N SER A 61 -8.23 -11.69 9.33
CA SER A 61 -7.59 -11.09 10.50
C SER A 61 -7.51 -12.09 11.68
N ARG A 62 -8.60 -12.74 11.99
CA ARG A 62 -8.65 -13.76 13.07
C ARG A 62 -7.73 -14.96 12.79
N SER A 63 -7.68 -15.43 11.55
CA SER A 63 -6.87 -16.60 11.19
C SER A 63 -5.36 -16.31 11.09
N SER A 64 -4.99 -15.08 10.69
CA SER A 64 -3.59 -14.67 10.52
C SER A 64 -3.01 -13.94 11.73
N GLY A 65 -3.87 -13.37 12.59
CA GLY A 65 -3.46 -12.48 13.68
C GLY A 65 -3.06 -11.07 13.21
N VAL A 66 -3.28 -10.72 11.94
CA VAL A 66 -3.04 -9.36 11.42
C VAL A 66 -4.25 -8.48 11.72
N ASP A 67 -4.02 -7.23 12.18
CA ASP A 67 -5.07 -6.27 12.48
C ASP A 67 -5.98 -6.03 11.25
N ALA A 68 -7.30 -6.15 11.45
CA ALA A 68 -8.28 -5.93 10.38
C ALA A 68 -8.18 -4.53 9.77
N ALA A 69 -7.90 -3.51 10.57
CA ALA A 69 -7.69 -2.14 10.08
C ALA A 69 -6.47 -2.05 9.15
N LEU A 70 -5.40 -2.82 9.43
CA LEU A 70 -4.23 -2.90 8.56
C LEU A 70 -4.57 -3.61 7.24
N LEU A 71 -5.32 -4.72 7.28
CA LEU A 71 -5.76 -5.39 6.07
C LEU A 71 -6.65 -4.48 5.20
N HIS A 72 -7.57 -3.73 5.81
CA HIS A 72 -8.34 -2.71 5.11
C HIS A 72 -7.47 -1.62 4.49
N ALA A 73 -6.40 -1.19 5.17
CA ALA A 73 -5.46 -0.21 4.65
C ALA A 73 -4.71 -0.72 3.42
N VAL A 74 -4.19 -1.96 3.48
CA VAL A 74 -3.52 -2.62 2.35
C VAL A 74 -4.47 -2.74 1.16
N ILE A 75 -5.68 -3.30 1.35
CA ILE A 75 -6.69 -3.45 0.29
C ILE A 75 -7.07 -2.10 -0.33
N SER A 76 -7.15 -1.04 0.49
CA SER A 76 -7.42 0.31 0.00
C SER A 76 -6.39 0.81 -1.00
N VAL A 77 -5.13 0.47 -0.79
CA VAL A 77 -4.01 0.91 -1.64
C VAL A 77 -3.80 -0.03 -2.82
N GLU A 78 -3.94 -1.35 -2.61
CA GLU A 78 -3.68 -2.36 -3.63
C GLU A 78 -4.74 -2.38 -4.73
N SER A 79 -6.01 -2.38 -4.38
CA SER A 79 -7.10 -2.56 -5.34
C SER A 79 -8.20 -1.50 -5.26
N GLY A 80 -8.23 -0.70 -4.19
CA GLY A 80 -9.38 0.15 -3.89
C GLY A 80 -10.67 -0.66 -3.72
N TYR A 81 -10.58 -1.88 -3.20
CA TYR A 81 -11.66 -2.86 -3.06
C TYR A 81 -12.22 -3.42 -4.39
N LYS A 82 -11.48 -3.35 -5.48
CA LYS A 82 -11.86 -4.00 -6.75
C LYS A 82 -11.38 -5.45 -6.73
N GLU A 83 -12.31 -6.39 -6.56
CA GLU A 83 -12.00 -7.82 -6.50
C GLU A 83 -11.41 -8.39 -7.81
N SER A 84 -11.79 -7.81 -8.94
CA SER A 84 -11.29 -8.18 -10.27
C SER A 84 -10.04 -7.41 -10.71
N ALA A 85 -9.39 -6.67 -9.81
CA ALA A 85 -8.21 -5.89 -10.16
C ALA A 85 -7.06 -6.80 -10.61
N VAL A 86 -6.46 -6.46 -11.77
CA VAL A 86 -5.27 -7.13 -12.29
C VAL A 86 -4.25 -6.06 -12.68
N SER A 87 -3.05 -6.16 -12.13
CA SER A 87 -1.97 -5.23 -12.48
C SER A 87 -1.27 -5.63 -13.79
N ALA A 88 -0.53 -4.70 -14.41
CA ALA A 88 0.27 -4.99 -15.60
C ALA A 88 1.32 -6.10 -15.38
N LYS A 89 1.73 -6.34 -14.11
CA LYS A 89 2.67 -7.40 -13.73
C LYS A 89 1.95 -8.73 -13.38
N GLY A 90 0.61 -8.78 -13.47
CA GLY A 90 -0.18 -9.97 -13.18
C GLY A 90 -0.54 -10.17 -11.70
N ALA A 91 -0.34 -9.18 -10.84
CA ALA A 91 -0.87 -9.21 -9.48
C ALA A 91 -2.39 -9.13 -9.52
N THR A 92 -3.10 -9.92 -8.72
CA THR A 92 -4.55 -10.13 -8.87
C THR A 92 -5.28 -9.99 -7.55
N GLY A 93 -6.51 -9.47 -7.63
CA GLY A 93 -7.50 -9.46 -6.56
C GLY A 93 -7.33 -8.34 -5.55
N LEU A 94 -8.08 -8.44 -4.45
CA LEU A 94 -8.17 -7.40 -3.41
C LEU A 94 -6.82 -7.01 -2.82
N MET A 95 -5.95 -7.99 -2.58
CA MET A 95 -4.63 -7.79 -1.99
C MET A 95 -3.48 -7.87 -3.00
N GLN A 96 -3.79 -7.84 -4.32
CA GLN A 96 -2.83 -7.81 -5.42
C GLN A 96 -1.70 -8.85 -5.28
N LEU A 97 -2.09 -10.12 -5.12
CA LEU A 97 -1.11 -11.18 -4.99
C LEU A 97 -0.53 -11.59 -6.35
N MET A 98 0.79 -11.67 -6.42
CA MET A 98 1.47 -12.30 -7.56
C MET A 98 1.14 -13.79 -7.61
N PRO A 99 1.02 -14.40 -8.81
CA PRO A 99 0.65 -15.81 -8.93
C PRO A 99 1.53 -16.78 -8.13
N ALA A 100 2.82 -16.50 -8.02
CA ALA A 100 3.74 -17.32 -7.22
C ALA A 100 3.42 -17.23 -5.72
N THR A 101 3.14 -16.02 -5.21
CA THR A 101 2.72 -15.80 -3.82
C THR A 101 1.38 -16.46 -3.55
N ALA A 102 0.41 -16.28 -4.44
CA ALA A 102 -0.91 -16.89 -4.32
C ALA A 102 -0.83 -18.40 -4.17
N ARG A 103 -0.06 -19.07 -5.03
CA ARG A 103 0.17 -20.54 -4.95
C ARG A 103 0.83 -20.95 -3.63
N ARG A 104 1.82 -20.18 -3.13
CA ARG A 104 2.51 -20.48 -1.86
C ARG A 104 1.54 -20.52 -0.68
N TYR A 105 0.48 -19.70 -0.72
CA TYR A 105 -0.55 -19.65 0.31
C TYR A 105 -1.84 -20.41 -0.05
N GLY A 106 -1.73 -21.36 -0.96
CA GLY A 106 -2.82 -22.30 -1.28
C GLY A 106 -3.99 -21.69 -2.04
N LEU A 107 -3.79 -20.50 -2.67
CA LEU A 107 -4.81 -19.87 -3.49
C LEU A 107 -4.81 -20.50 -4.88
N SER A 108 -5.78 -21.38 -5.13
CA SER A 108 -5.97 -22.04 -6.43
C SER A 108 -6.82 -21.20 -7.40
N ARG A 109 -7.73 -20.38 -6.88
CA ARG A 109 -8.59 -19.48 -7.63
C ARG A 109 -8.31 -18.03 -7.25
N LEU A 110 -7.67 -17.30 -8.16
CA LEU A 110 -7.30 -15.90 -7.96
C LEU A 110 -8.52 -14.95 -7.90
N ASP A 111 -9.65 -15.39 -8.43
CA ASP A 111 -10.92 -14.67 -8.53
C ASP A 111 -11.83 -14.82 -7.29
N ASP A 112 -11.43 -15.63 -6.30
CA ASP A 112 -12.16 -15.74 -5.02
C ASP A 112 -11.67 -14.65 -4.05
N PRO A 113 -12.50 -13.60 -3.77
CA PRO A 113 -12.08 -12.49 -2.93
C PRO A 113 -11.72 -12.89 -1.50
N ALA A 114 -12.48 -13.81 -0.90
CA ALA A 114 -12.24 -14.26 0.47
C ALA A 114 -10.94 -15.06 0.59
N ALA A 115 -10.69 -15.94 -0.38
CA ALA A 115 -9.45 -16.69 -0.45
C ALA A 115 -8.24 -15.78 -0.75
N ASN A 116 -8.39 -14.76 -1.60
CA ASN A 116 -7.38 -13.75 -1.87
C ASN A 116 -6.99 -12.99 -0.60
N VAL A 117 -7.98 -12.48 0.15
CA VAL A 117 -7.75 -11.77 1.41
C VAL A 117 -7.09 -12.68 2.44
N ARG A 118 -7.52 -13.93 2.58
CA ARG A 118 -6.90 -14.89 3.50
C ARG A 118 -5.44 -15.15 3.16
N ALA A 119 -5.13 -15.44 1.89
CA ALA A 119 -3.75 -15.66 1.43
C ALA A 119 -2.85 -14.43 1.64
N GLY A 120 -3.34 -13.24 1.31
CA GLY A 120 -2.62 -11.99 1.50
C GLY A 120 -2.38 -11.65 2.97
N ALA A 121 -3.35 -11.93 3.85
CA ALA A 121 -3.20 -11.74 5.30
C ALA A 121 -2.13 -12.66 5.88
N HIS A 122 -2.08 -13.93 5.49
CA HIS A 122 -1.03 -14.86 5.92
C HIS A 122 0.35 -14.45 5.37
N TYR A 123 0.42 -14.02 4.10
CA TYR A 123 1.66 -13.49 3.54
C TYR A 123 2.15 -12.26 4.32
N LEU A 124 1.29 -11.31 4.62
CA LEU A 124 1.64 -10.13 5.42
C LEU A 124 2.08 -10.54 6.84
N ARG A 125 1.44 -11.54 7.45
CA ARG A 125 1.85 -12.09 8.74
C ARG A 125 3.27 -12.66 8.70
N ASP A 126 3.58 -13.46 7.69
CA ASP A 126 4.93 -14.02 7.55
C ASP A 126 5.99 -12.94 7.37
N LEU A 127 5.66 -11.86 6.64
CA LEU A 127 6.55 -10.71 6.51
C LEU A 127 6.73 -9.96 7.83
N LEU A 128 5.66 -9.76 8.61
CA LEU A 128 5.77 -9.17 9.95
C LEU A 128 6.70 -9.99 10.84
N VAL A 129 6.55 -11.32 10.88
CA VAL A 129 7.44 -12.21 11.63
C VAL A 129 8.88 -12.09 11.12
N ARG A 130 9.09 -12.12 9.81
CA ARG A 130 10.41 -12.04 9.18
C ARG A 130 11.15 -10.74 9.48
N PHE A 131 10.44 -9.66 9.67
CA PHE A 131 10.99 -8.32 9.93
C PHE A 131 10.76 -7.86 11.38
N ASP A 132 10.67 -8.79 12.34
CA ASP A 132 10.60 -8.52 13.78
C ASP A 132 9.44 -7.59 14.17
N ASN A 133 8.30 -7.70 13.48
CA ASN A 133 7.13 -6.85 13.58
C ASN A 133 7.37 -5.36 13.19
N ASP A 134 8.47 -5.07 12.49
CA ASP A 134 8.63 -3.77 11.84
C ASP A 134 7.63 -3.65 10.68
N LEU A 135 6.55 -2.93 10.93
CA LEU A 135 5.47 -2.73 9.96
C LEU A 135 5.96 -2.03 8.68
N THR A 136 6.89 -1.09 8.82
CA THR A 136 7.45 -0.36 7.68
C THR A 136 8.20 -1.29 6.73
N LEU A 137 9.05 -2.16 7.29
CA LEU A 137 9.81 -3.14 6.51
C LEU A 137 8.91 -4.25 5.94
N ALA A 138 7.90 -4.70 6.71
CA ALA A 138 6.94 -5.70 6.23
C ALA A 138 6.12 -5.17 5.04
N LEU A 139 5.66 -3.91 5.08
CA LEU A 139 4.96 -3.28 3.96
C LEU A 139 5.88 -3.05 2.76
N ALA A 140 7.14 -2.65 2.99
CA ALA A 140 8.11 -2.53 1.92
C ALA A 140 8.37 -3.89 1.24
N ALA A 141 8.46 -4.96 2.02
CA ALA A 141 8.64 -6.32 1.53
C ALA A 141 7.39 -6.85 0.83
N TYR A 142 6.21 -6.49 1.29
CA TYR A 142 4.95 -6.83 0.63
C TYR A 142 4.91 -6.30 -0.81
N ASN A 143 5.29 -5.04 -0.99
CA ASN A 143 5.27 -4.39 -2.31
C ASN A 143 6.48 -4.75 -3.20
N ALA A 144 7.70 -4.75 -2.64
CA ALA A 144 8.93 -4.92 -3.40
C ALA A 144 9.51 -6.35 -3.39
N GLY A 145 8.95 -7.22 -2.54
CA GLY A 145 9.50 -8.55 -2.23
C GLY A 145 10.53 -8.51 -1.10
N GLU A 146 10.50 -9.55 -0.25
CA GLU A 146 11.37 -9.67 0.92
C GLU A 146 12.87 -9.58 0.59
N ASN A 147 13.28 -10.19 -0.54
CA ASN A 147 14.69 -10.17 -0.96
C ASN A 147 15.17 -8.77 -1.36
N ALA A 148 14.30 -7.89 -1.86
CA ALA A 148 14.67 -6.52 -2.15
C ALA A 148 15.00 -5.76 -0.86
N VAL A 149 14.18 -5.89 0.18
CA VAL A 149 14.43 -5.25 1.49
C VAL A 149 15.73 -5.77 2.12
N LEU A 150 15.98 -7.08 2.04
CA LEU A 150 17.20 -7.68 2.56
C LEU A 150 18.46 -7.20 1.83
N ARG A 151 18.44 -7.18 0.49
CA ARG A 151 19.57 -6.66 -0.33
C ARG A 151 19.87 -5.18 -0.04
N HIS A 152 18.89 -4.41 0.37
CA HIS A 152 19.08 -3.01 0.75
C HIS A 152 19.32 -2.80 2.26
N GLY A 153 19.85 -3.82 2.95
CA GLY A 153 20.25 -3.71 4.34
C GLY A 153 19.09 -3.47 5.31
N ARG A 154 17.95 -4.15 5.10
CA ARG A 154 16.72 -3.99 5.91
C ARG A 154 16.26 -2.51 5.94
N ARG A 155 16.14 -1.93 4.76
CA ARG A 155 15.61 -0.57 4.54
C ARG A 155 14.58 -0.61 3.42
N ILE A 156 13.74 0.42 3.35
CA ILE A 156 12.84 0.60 2.19
C ILE A 156 13.72 0.71 0.94
N PRO A 157 13.56 -0.19 -0.05
CA PRO A 157 14.32 -0.10 -1.29
C PRO A 157 14.09 1.24 -2.01
N PRO A 158 15.08 1.77 -2.75
CA PRO A 158 14.96 3.04 -3.46
C PRO A 158 14.13 2.91 -4.74
N TYR A 159 13.04 2.16 -4.67
CA TYR A 159 12.06 2.00 -5.74
C TYR A 159 10.95 3.02 -5.55
N GLY A 160 10.73 3.89 -6.53
CA GLY A 160 9.75 4.97 -6.43
C GLY A 160 8.33 4.48 -6.10
N GLU A 161 7.95 3.28 -6.55
CA GLU A 161 6.69 2.64 -6.19
C GLU A 161 6.63 2.33 -4.69
N THR A 162 7.65 1.65 -4.15
CA THR A 162 7.69 1.22 -2.75
C THR A 162 7.81 2.41 -1.79
N GLN A 163 8.58 3.44 -2.17
CA GLN A 163 8.71 4.66 -1.39
C GLN A 163 7.40 5.45 -1.26
N ARG A 164 6.50 5.34 -2.24
CA ARG A 164 5.14 5.91 -2.16
C ARG A 164 4.15 4.98 -1.46
N TYR A 165 4.28 3.68 -1.69
CA TYR A 165 3.38 2.66 -1.14
C TYR A 165 3.37 2.63 0.38
N VAL A 166 4.54 2.52 1.00
CA VAL A 166 4.66 2.37 2.45
C VAL A 166 4.00 3.51 3.22
N PRO A 167 4.34 4.79 2.99
CA PRO A 167 3.69 5.88 3.71
C PRO A 167 2.19 5.98 3.41
N LEU A 168 1.75 5.59 2.21
CA LEU A 168 0.33 5.62 1.85
C LEU A 168 -0.47 4.58 2.64
N VAL A 169 0.01 3.34 2.74
CA VAL A 169 -0.65 2.30 3.55
C VAL A 169 -0.67 2.70 5.03
N LEU A 170 0.44 3.20 5.56
CA LEU A 170 0.51 3.67 6.94
C LEU A 170 -0.49 4.78 7.23
N ALA A 171 -0.62 5.78 6.33
CA ALA A 171 -1.60 6.86 6.48
C ALA A 171 -3.05 6.34 6.46
N HIS A 172 -3.36 5.35 5.60
CA HIS A 172 -4.66 4.69 5.62
C HIS A 172 -4.90 3.93 6.92
N TYR A 173 -3.89 3.21 7.42
CA TYR A 173 -3.99 2.46 8.66
C TYR A 173 -4.22 3.35 9.88
N GLU A 174 -3.46 4.44 10.02
CA GLU A 174 -3.64 5.44 11.08
C GLU A 174 -5.07 6.01 11.08
N ARG A 175 -5.55 6.40 9.89
CA ARG A 175 -6.90 6.95 9.75
C ARG A 175 -7.99 5.94 10.11
N ILE A 176 -7.81 4.67 9.76
CA ILE A 176 -8.79 3.61 10.02
C ILE A 176 -8.78 3.19 11.49
N SER A 177 -7.59 3.01 12.07
CA SER A 177 -7.44 2.53 13.44
C SER A 177 -7.62 3.61 14.51
N GLY A 178 -7.59 4.89 14.12
CA GLY A 178 -7.59 6.02 15.07
C GLY A 178 -6.33 6.10 15.93
N ARG A 179 -5.28 5.33 15.62
CA ARG A 179 -4.01 5.28 16.37
C ARG A 179 -2.97 6.15 15.70
N PRO A 180 -2.45 7.20 16.36
CA PRO A 180 -1.32 7.96 15.82
C PRO A 180 -0.04 7.10 15.82
N ARG A 181 0.91 7.45 14.96
CA ARG A 181 2.27 6.85 14.97
C ARG A 181 2.92 7.09 16.34
N ARG A 182 3.42 6.01 16.93
CA ARG A 182 4.38 6.11 18.02
C ARG A 182 5.78 6.16 17.45
#